data_43530ecebc3bbe75f34a2367d8885600
#
_entry.id   43530ecebc3bbe75f34a2367d8885600
#
_cell.length_a   1.000
_cell.length_b   1.000
_cell.length_c   1.000
_cell.angle_alpha   90.00
_cell.angle_beta   90.00
_cell.angle_gamma   90.00
#
_symmetry.space_group_name_H-M   'P 1'
#
loop_
_entity.id
_entity.type
_entity.pdbx_description
1 polymer ?
#
loop_
_entity_poly.entity_id
_entity_poly.type
_entity_poly.pdbx_seq_one_letter_code
_entity_poly.pdbx_strand_id
1 'polypeptide(L)'
;MPFHRKVSLLPRLFVLLFVAAAAQAQPVASELTIARVVVQPDGSQRLAPASEVGPGDLLQYTSAYRNTGQHTVRRLAATLPIPLGTEFVGASAVPRHVLASLGGQVFEPVPLMRKVKQPDGQVVDTPVPLAEYRALRWPEHELAAGATYVTSVRVRVIAAAGTAPASARLPTRND
;
A
#
# COMPACT_ATOMS: atom_id res chain seq x y z
N MET A 1 43.15 32.96 -70.22
CA MET A 1 41.73 32.65 -70.15
C MET A 1 41.54 31.78 -68.90
N PRO A 2 40.96 32.26 -67.76
CA PRO A 2 40.70 31.46 -66.59
C PRO A 2 39.27 30.94 -66.60
N PHE A 3 39.15 29.66 -66.48
CA PHE A 3 37.87 28.97 -66.30
C PHE A 3 37.34 29.17 -64.87
N HIS A 4 36.21 29.86 -64.70
CA HIS A 4 35.48 29.96 -63.43
C HIS A 4 34.58 28.73 -63.25
N ARG A 5 34.92 27.87 -62.29
CA ARG A 5 34.14 26.75 -61.84
C ARG A 5 33.10 27.26 -60.79
N LYS A 6 31.81 27.32 -61.17
CA LYS A 6 30.70 27.62 -60.25
C LYS A 6 30.46 26.42 -59.39
N VAL A 7 30.74 26.54 -58.09
CA VAL A 7 30.35 25.55 -57.08
C VAL A 7 28.90 25.86 -56.65
N SER A 8 27.98 24.97 -57.01
CA SER A 8 26.59 25.05 -56.60
C SER A 8 26.44 24.48 -55.21
N LEU A 9 26.19 25.33 -54.20
CA LEU A 9 25.79 24.92 -52.84
C LEU A 9 24.31 24.59 -52.84
N LEU A 10 23.96 23.29 -52.78
CA LEU A 10 22.60 22.88 -52.42
C LEU A 10 22.44 22.94 -50.90
N PRO A 11 21.42 23.61 -50.38
CA PRO A 11 21.11 23.55 -48.96
C PRO A 11 20.48 22.17 -48.63
N ARG A 12 21.20 21.39 -47.80
CA ARG A 12 20.65 20.16 -47.19
C ARG A 12 19.61 20.57 -46.16
N LEU A 13 18.33 20.42 -46.53
CA LEU A 13 17.20 20.55 -45.62
C LEU A 13 17.21 19.36 -44.62
N PHE A 14 17.68 19.62 -43.42
CA PHE A 14 17.68 18.64 -42.33
C PHE A 14 16.28 18.63 -41.71
N VAL A 15 15.40 17.68 -42.12
CA VAL A 15 14.10 17.48 -41.52
C VAL A 15 14.32 16.79 -40.19
N LEU A 16 14.20 17.55 -39.10
CA LEU A 16 14.16 17.01 -37.72
C LEU A 16 12.81 16.33 -37.53
N LEU A 17 12.81 15.00 -37.57
CA LEU A 17 11.65 14.19 -37.20
C LEU A 17 11.50 14.20 -35.66
N PHE A 18 10.60 15.01 -35.12
CA PHE A 18 10.19 14.96 -33.72
C PHE A 18 9.34 13.71 -33.53
N VAL A 19 9.95 12.63 -33.00
CA VAL A 19 9.20 11.49 -32.48
C VAL A 19 8.62 11.90 -31.13
N ALA A 20 7.36 12.30 -31.10
CA ALA A 20 6.61 12.48 -29.88
C ALA A 20 6.46 11.08 -29.21
N ALA A 21 7.22 10.83 -28.15
CA ALA A 21 7.01 9.67 -27.31
C ALA A 21 5.64 9.84 -26.64
N ALA A 22 4.63 9.14 -27.14
CA ALA A 22 3.33 9.05 -26.48
C ALA A 22 3.55 8.41 -25.10
N ALA A 23 3.37 9.19 -24.02
CA ALA A 23 3.33 8.66 -22.67
C ALA A 23 2.21 7.62 -22.62
N GLN A 24 2.57 6.35 -22.56
CA GLN A 24 1.61 5.25 -22.40
C GLN A 24 1.01 5.36 -21.00
N ALA A 25 -0.20 5.87 -20.90
CA ALA A 25 -0.95 5.84 -19.65
C ALA A 25 -1.06 4.38 -19.18
N GLN A 26 -0.75 4.14 -17.91
CA GLN A 26 -0.87 2.78 -17.37
C GLN A 26 -2.34 2.35 -17.45
N PRO A 27 -2.63 1.16 -17.96
CA PRO A 27 -4.03 0.76 -18.23
C PRO A 27 -4.80 0.38 -16.96
N VAL A 28 -4.25 0.63 -15.76
CA VAL A 28 -4.90 0.30 -14.49
C VAL A 28 -5.14 1.57 -13.68
N ALA A 29 -6.41 1.89 -13.47
CA ALA A 29 -6.83 2.88 -12.48
C ALA A 29 -6.92 2.21 -11.11
N SER A 30 -6.43 2.90 -10.06
CA SER A 30 -6.53 2.42 -8.68
C SER A 30 -7.22 3.46 -7.81
N GLU A 31 -8.07 2.98 -6.91
CA GLU A 31 -8.78 3.80 -5.92
C GLU A 31 -8.59 3.17 -4.54
N LEU A 32 -8.27 3.99 -3.53
CA LEU A 32 -8.16 3.58 -2.14
C LEU A 32 -9.25 4.27 -1.32
N THR A 33 -10.10 3.48 -0.67
CA THR A 33 -11.13 3.96 0.25
C THR A 33 -10.78 3.53 1.67
N ILE A 34 -10.95 4.44 2.63
CA ILE A 34 -10.76 4.18 4.06
C ILE A 34 -12.09 4.43 4.77
N ALA A 35 -12.55 3.44 5.52
CA ALA A 35 -13.77 3.53 6.31
C ALA A 35 -13.52 3.05 7.74
N ARG A 36 -14.21 3.64 8.72
CA ARG A 36 -14.22 3.16 10.09
C ARG A 36 -15.23 2.02 10.23
N VAL A 37 -14.81 0.93 10.87
CA VAL A 37 -15.69 -0.19 11.20
C VAL A 37 -16.37 0.11 12.54
N VAL A 38 -17.67 0.26 12.51
CA VAL A 38 -18.49 0.53 13.70
C VAL A 38 -19.27 -0.73 14.07
N VAL A 39 -19.07 -1.21 15.31
CA VAL A 39 -19.86 -2.32 15.85
C VAL A 39 -21.18 -1.76 16.37
N GLN A 40 -22.28 -2.34 15.94
CA GLN A 40 -23.63 -1.98 16.37
C GLN A 40 -24.01 -2.72 17.68
N PRO A 41 -25.05 -2.27 18.39
CA PRO A 41 -25.49 -2.96 19.62
C PRO A 41 -25.92 -4.42 19.41
N ASP A 42 -26.33 -4.79 18.20
CA ASP A 42 -26.70 -6.17 17.82
C ASP A 42 -25.47 -7.02 17.44
N GLY A 43 -24.25 -6.48 17.55
CA GLY A 43 -23.00 -7.13 17.17
C GLY A 43 -22.67 -7.07 15.67
N SER A 44 -23.58 -6.57 14.84
CA SER A 44 -23.29 -6.36 13.41
C SER A 44 -22.24 -5.25 13.20
N GLN A 45 -21.61 -5.27 12.05
CA GLN A 45 -20.58 -4.27 11.70
C GLN A 45 -21.02 -3.49 10.47
N ARG A 46 -20.85 -2.18 10.51
CA ARG A 46 -21.04 -1.30 9.36
C ARG A 46 -19.81 -0.43 9.11
N LEU A 47 -19.64 0.00 7.88
CA LEU A 47 -18.64 0.96 7.50
C LEU A 47 -19.22 2.38 7.62
N ALA A 48 -18.44 3.29 8.21
CA ALA A 48 -18.77 4.70 8.35
C ALA A 48 -17.57 5.55 7.85
N PRO A 49 -17.79 6.83 7.52
CA PRO A 49 -16.68 7.73 7.17
C PRO A 49 -15.60 7.75 8.27
N ALA A 50 -14.33 7.79 7.85
CA ALA A 50 -13.18 7.85 8.76
C ALA A 50 -12.73 9.31 8.98
N SER A 51 -13.67 10.23 9.23
CA SER A 51 -13.38 11.68 9.43
C SER A 51 -12.67 11.96 10.74
N GLU A 52 -12.98 11.18 11.77
CA GLU A 52 -12.34 11.27 13.09
C GLU A 52 -11.89 9.87 13.49
N VAL A 53 -10.60 9.72 13.76
CA VAL A 53 -9.97 8.44 14.06
C VAL A 53 -9.13 8.59 15.31
N GLY A 54 -9.37 7.71 16.28
CA GLY A 54 -8.66 7.67 17.57
C GLY A 54 -8.03 6.31 17.84
N PRO A 55 -7.19 6.23 18.89
CA PRO A 55 -6.62 4.96 19.34
C PRO A 55 -7.71 3.92 19.64
N GLY A 56 -7.51 2.69 19.17
CA GLY A 56 -8.46 1.60 19.31
C GLY A 56 -9.43 1.46 18.14
N ASP A 57 -9.63 2.50 17.33
CA ASP A 57 -10.50 2.45 16.15
C ASP A 57 -10.05 1.39 15.16
N LEU A 58 -11.04 0.71 14.58
CA LEU A 58 -10.84 -0.26 13.54
C LEU A 58 -11.16 0.39 12.19
N LEU A 59 -10.17 0.40 11.29
CA LEU A 59 -10.31 0.94 9.95
C LEU A 59 -10.29 -0.19 8.93
N GLN A 60 -11.10 -0.06 7.91
CA GLN A 60 -11.04 -0.91 6.72
C GLN A 60 -10.51 -0.11 5.55
N TYR A 61 -9.42 -0.59 4.98
CA TYR A 61 -8.83 -0.11 3.74
C TYR A 61 -9.33 -1.00 2.62
N THR A 62 -9.86 -0.40 1.58
CA THR A 62 -10.34 -1.12 0.39
C THR A 62 -9.68 -0.50 -0.83
N SER A 63 -8.94 -1.32 -1.59
CA SER A 63 -8.34 -0.89 -2.85
C SER A 63 -9.06 -1.56 -4.01
N ALA A 64 -9.50 -0.76 -4.97
CA ALA A 64 -10.06 -1.23 -6.23
C ALA A 64 -9.10 -0.93 -7.38
N TYR A 65 -8.80 -1.94 -8.19
CA TYR A 65 -7.93 -1.84 -9.36
C TYR A 65 -8.78 -2.15 -10.60
N ARG A 66 -8.99 -1.16 -11.45
CA ARG A 66 -9.78 -1.31 -12.68
C ARG A 66 -8.87 -1.25 -13.90
N ASN A 67 -8.94 -2.27 -14.74
CA ASN A 67 -8.30 -2.25 -16.04
C ASN A 67 -9.12 -1.37 -17.00
N THR A 68 -8.59 -0.19 -17.33
CA THR A 68 -9.19 0.77 -18.25
C THR A 68 -8.74 0.58 -19.70
N GLY A 69 -7.78 -0.34 -19.93
CA GLY A 69 -7.27 -0.68 -21.25
C GLY A 69 -8.15 -1.71 -21.96
N GLN A 70 -7.76 -2.01 -23.22
CA GLN A 70 -8.46 -2.97 -24.08
C GLN A 70 -7.85 -4.39 -24.01
N HIS A 71 -6.74 -4.57 -23.32
CA HIS A 71 -6.04 -5.85 -23.19
C HIS A 71 -5.97 -6.28 -21.74
N THR A 72 -5.86 -7.59 -21.51
CA THR A 72 -5.63 -8.16 -20.18
C THR A 72 -4.32 -7.66 -19.59
N VAL A 73 -4.37 -7.08 -18.40
CA VAL A 73 -3.19 -6.79 -17.60
C VAL A 73 -2.75 -8.07 -16.92
N ARG A 74 -1.51 -8.48 -17.19
CA ARG A 74 -0.90 -9.65 -16.56
C ARG A 74 -0.07 -9.23 -15.37
N ARG A 75 -0.02 -10.08 -14.33
CA ARG A 75 0.81 -9.88 -13.13
C ARG A 75 0.51 -8.57 -12.39
N LEU A 76 -0.78 -8.24 -12.21
CA LEU A 76 -1.19 -7.17 -11.31
C LEU A 76 -0.83 -7.57 -9.87
N ALA A 77 0.16 -6.91 -9.27
CA ALA A 77 0.53 -7.09 -7.87
C ALA A 77 -0.12 -6.01 -7.01
N ALA A 78 -1.30 -6.29 -6.46
CA ALA A 78 -1.99 -5.36 -5.57
C ALA A 78 -1.21 -5.25 -4.25
N THR A 79 -0.72 -4.06 -3.93
CA THR A 79 0.02 -3.79 -2.70
C THR A 79 -0.68 -2.69 -1.90
N LEU A 80 -0.85 -2.91 -0.60
CA LEU A 80 -1.47 -1.97 0.32
C LEU A 80 -0.48 -1.67 1.47
N PRO A 81 -0.07 -0.40 1.64
CA PRO A 81 0.78 0.00 2.75
C PRO A 81 -0.01 -0.02 4.07
N ILE A 82 0.64 -0.39 5.16
CA ILE A 82 0.11 -0.28 6.52
C ILE A 82 0.75 0.95 7.16
N PRO A 83 -0.03 2.01 7.46
CA PRO A 83 0.50 3.25 8.01
C PRO A 83 1.14 3.05 9.38
N LEU A 84 2.13 3.87 9.71
CA LEU A 84 2.64 3.98 11.08
C LEU A 84 1.50 4.41 12.02
N GLY A 85 1.54 3.91 13.25
CA GLY A 85 0.46 4.15 14.21
C GLY A 85 -0.76 3.24 14.01
N THR A 86 -0.65 2.26 13.10
CA THR A 86 -1.67 1.23 12.95
C THR A 86 -1.07 -0.18 13.02
N GLU A 87 -1.91 -1.14 13.35
CA GLU A 87 -1.57 -2.56 13.40
C GLU A 87 -2.48 -3.34 12.47
N PHE A 88 -1.90 -4.23 11.67
CA PHE A 88 -2.69 -5.16 10.85
C PHE A 88 -3.54 -6.08 11.74
N VAL A 89 -4.82 -6.18 11.44
CA VAL A 89 -5.70 -7.15 12.10
C VAL A 89 -5.58 -8.49 11.38
N GLY A 90 -4.95 -9.44 12.02
CA GLY A 90 -4.72 -10.77 11.45
C GLY A 90 -5.97 -11.41 10.87
N ALA A 91 -5.83 -12.16 9.79
CA ALA A 91 -6.90 -12.81 9.03
C ALA A 91 -8.00 -11.88 8.44
N SER A 92 -7.80 -10.55 8.47
CA SER A 92 -8.76 -9.59 7.89
C SER A 92 -8.57 -9.31 6.41
N ALA A 93 -7.49 -9.81 5.80
CA ALA A 93 -7.22 -9.60 4.38
C ALA A 93 -8.26 -10.32 3.50
N VAL A 94 -8.74 -9.62 2.48
CA VAL A 94 -9.62 -10.17 1.44
C VAL A 94 -9.04 -9.79 0.08
N PRO A 95 -8.76 -10.76 -0.78
CA PRO A 95 -8.68 -12.22 -0.55
C PRO A 95 -7.73 -12.60 0.59
N ARG A 96 -7.96 -13.77 1.22
CA ARG A 96 -7.20 -14.20 2.42
C ARG A 96 -5.72 -14.47 2.17
N HIS A 97 -5.39 -14.97 0.97
CA HIS A 97 -4.00 -15.29 0.61
C HIS A 97 -3.24 -14.00 0.33
N VAL A 98 -2.39 -13.62 1.26
CA VAL A 98 -1.64 -12.37 1.22
C VAL A 98 -0.22 -12.61 1.72
N LEU A 99 0.73 -11.87 1.15
CA LEU A 99 2.11 -11.74 1.61
C LEU A 99 2.24 -10.47 2.45
N ALA A 100 3.18 -10.45 3.38
CA ALA A 100 3.48 -9.27 4.19
C ALA A 100 4.95 -8.87 4.09
N SER A 101 5.23 -7.61 4.43
CA SER A 101 6.57 -7.06 4.46
C SER A 101 6.77 -6.13 5.66
N LEU A 102 7.97 -6.13 6.23
CA LEU A 102 8.40 -5.21 7.28
C LEU A 102 8.97 -3.90 6.71
N GLY A 103 9.46 -3.90 5.48
CA GLY A 103 10.09 -2.73 4.84
C GLY A 103 9.47 -2.35 3.50
N GLY A 104 8.44 -3.04 3.05
CA GLY A 104 7.75 -2.76 1.79
C GLY A 104 8.45 -3.29 0.52
N GLN A 105 9.59 -3.95 0.65
CA GLN A 105 10.37 -4.47 -0.50
C GLN A 105 10.32 -6.00 -0.60
N VAL A 106 10.71 -6.70 0.45
CA VAL A 106 10.66 -8.17 0.52
C VAL A 106 9.31 -8.57 1.10
N PHE A 107 8.61 -9.46 0.41
CA PHE A 107 7.29 -9.96 0.80
C PHE A 107 7.34 -11.46 1.01
N GLU A 108 6.85 -11.91 2.17
CA GLU A 108 6.87 -13.30 2.59
C GLU A 108 5.47 -13.74 3.05
N PRO A 109 5.17 -15.04 3.08
CA PRO A 109 3.90 -15.55 3.60
C PRO A 109 3.61 -15.10 5.04
N VAL A 110 2.33 -14.87 5.34
CA VAL A 110 1.86 -14.55 6.70
C VAL A 110 1.61 -15.86 7.46
N PRO A 111 2.06 -15.98 8.74
CA PRO A 111 2.76 -14.97 9.55
C PRO A 111 4.24 -14.83 9.19
N LEU A 112 4.75 -13.59 9.25
CA LEU A 112 6.19 -13.37 9.14
C LEU A 112 6.89 -13.96 10.36
N MET A 113 8.03 -14.61 10.14
CA MET A 113 8.82 -15.23 11.19
C MET A 113 10.19 -14.56 11.29
N ARG A 114 10.72 -14.45 12.52
CA ARG A 114 12.11 -14.04 12.74
C ARG A 114 12.83 -15.00 13.65
N LYS A 115 14.12 -15.16 13.43
CA LYS A 115 14.98 -15.97 14.29
C LYS A 115 15.36 -15.16 15.53
N VAL A 116 15.04 -15.69 16.70
CA VAL A 116 15.36 -15.07 17.99
C VAL A 116 16.27 -16.00 18.78
N LYS A 117 17.44 -15.48 19.21
CA LYS A 117 18.33 -16.23 20.08
C LYS A 117 17.83 -16.13 21.52
N GLN A 118 17.57 -17.28 22.13
CA GLN A 118 17.13 -17.41 23.51
C GLN A 118 18.32 -17.27 24.49
N PRO A 119 18.09 -17.00 25.78
CA PRO A 119 19.16 -16.90 26.79
C PRO A 119 20.00 -18.18 26.93
N ASP A 120 19.44 -19.33 26.60
CA ASP A 120 20.12 -20.64 26.58
C ASP A 120 20.99 -20.88 25.33
N GLY A 121 21.01 -19.90 24.42
CA GLY A 121 21.79 -19.95 23.18
C GLY A 121 21.03 -20.60 21.99
N GLN A 122 19.86 -21.19 22.21
CA GLN A 122 19.04 -21.76 21.12
C GLN A 122 18.48 -20.65 20.23
N VAL A 123 18.30 -20.96 18.94
CA VAL A 123 17.66 -20.07 17.96
C VAL A 123 16.30 -20.64 17.62
N VAL A 124 15.27 -19.87 17.91
CA VAL A 124 13.87 -20.24 17.62
C VAL A 124 13.22 -19.29 16.63
N ASP A 125 12.36 -19.84 15.76
CA ASP A 125 11.54 -19.03 14.89
C ASP A 125 10.34 -18.48 15.68
N THR A 126 10.23 -17.16 15.72
CA THR A 126 9.19 -16.45 16.48
C THR A 126 8.36 -15.61 15.53
N PRO A 127 7.01 -15.64 15.65
CA PRO A 127 6.17 -14.76 14.84
C PRO A 127 6.49 -13.28 15.09
N VAL A 128 6.60 -12.53 14.00
CA VAL A 128 6.76 -11.08 14.07
C VAL A 128 5.44 -10.45 14.49
N PRO A 129 5.43 -9.51 15.45
CA PRO A 129 4.21 -8.78 15.82
C PRO A 129 3.55 -8.09 14.63
N LEU A 130 2.22 -8.15 14.55
CA LEU A 130 1.44 -7.57 13.45
C LEU A 130 1.61 -6.05 13.36
N ALA A 131 1.93 -5.39 14.47
CA ALA A 131 2.23 -3.95 14.53
C ALA A 131 3.52 -3.56 13.77
N GLU A 132 4.40 -4.53 13.46
CA GLU A 132 5.62 -4.29 12.70
C GLU A 132 5.42 -4.43 11.18
N TYR A 133 4.28 -4.96 10.73
CA TYR A 133 4.00 -5.09 9.31
C TYR A 133 3.83 -3.70 8.68
N ARG A 134 4.42 -3.49 7.50
CA ARG A 134 4.41 -2.19 6.80
C ARG A 134 3.73 -2.23 5.45
N ALA A 135 3.57 -3.41 4.88
CA ALA A 135 2.81 -3.57 3.64
C ALA A 135 2.27 -4.99 3.52
N LEU A 136 1.14 -5.10 2.85
CA LEU A 136 0.56 -6.35 2.39
C LEU A 136 0.55 -6.38 0.87
N ARG A 137 0.76 -7.56 0.28
CA ARG A 137 0.71 -7.76 -1.17
C ARG A 137 -0.08 -9.01 -1.50
N TRP A 138 -1.06 -8.88 -2.37
CA TRP A 138 -1.72 -10.05 -2.94
C TRP A 138 -0.89 -10.64 -4.07
N PRO A 139 -0.87 -11.98 -4.24
CA PRO A 139 -0.21 -12.62 -5.36
C PRO A 139 -0.64 -12.02 -6.69
N GLU A 140 0.23 -12.15 -7.69
CA GLU A 140 -0.04 -11.65 -9.03
C GLU A 140 -1.37 -12.19 -9.57
N HIS A 141 -2.18 -11.29 -10.14
CA HIS A 141 -3.50 -11.59 -10.66
C HIS A 141 -3.61 -11.08 -12.10
N GLU A 142 -4.32 -11.82 -12.95
CA GLU A 142 -4.67 -11.36 -14.29
C GLU A 142 -5.98 -10.55 -14.24
N LEU A 143 -5.96 -9.36 -14.83
CA LEU A 143 -7.12 -8.46 -14.86
C LEU A 143 -7.55 -8.24 -16.31
N ALA A 144 -8.64 -8.86 -16.72
CA ALA A 144 -9.21 -8.70 -18.07
C ALA A 144 -9.58 -7.24 -18.36
N ALA A 145 -9.67 -6.88 -19.64
CA ALA A 145 -10.11 -5.56 -20.06
C ALA A 145 -11.47 -5.19 -19.42
N GLY A 146 -11.58 -4.01 -18.84
CA GLY A 146 -12.77 -3.51 -18.15
C GLY A 146 -13.06 -4.14 -16.79
N ALA A 147 -12.34 -5.19 -16.38
CA ALA A 147 -12.54 -5.85 -15.09
C ALA A 147 -12.02 -5.02 -13.92
N THR A 148 -12.53 -5.31 -12.72
CA THR A 148 -12.09 -4.71 -11.46
C THR A 148 -11.69 -5.80 -10.48
N TYR A 149 -10.54 -5.62 -9.84
CA TYR A 149 -10.06 -6.45 -8.74
C TYR A 149 -10.09 -5.64 -7.45
N VAL A 150 -10.73 -6.17 -6.42
CA VAL A 150 -10.89 -5.48 -5.13
C VAL A 150 -10.17 -6.25 -4.05
N THR A 151 -9.39 -5.53 -3.25
CA THR A 151 -8.73 -6.06 -2.05
C THR A 151 -9.12 -5.23 -0.84
N SER A 152 -9.16 -5.85 0.33
CA SER A 152 -9.35 -5.09 1.56
C SER A 152 -8.61 -5.71 2.74
N VAL A 153 -8.28 -4.86 3.71
CA VAL A 153 -7.72 -5.27 5.01
C VAL A 153 -8.29 -4.40 6.11
N ARG A 154 -8.21 -4.89 7.34
CA ARG A 154 -8.47 -4.08 8.52
C ARG A 154 -7.20 -3.80 9.28
N VAL A 155 -7.10 -2.58 9.78
CA VAL A 155 -6.04 -2.14 10.68
C VAL A 155 -6.66 -1.52 11.92
N ARG A 156 -5.99 -1.69 13.06
CA ARG A 156 -6.35 -1.04 14.31
C ARG A 156 -5.44 0.15 14.54
N VAL A 157 -5.99 1.28 14.91
CA VAL A 157 -5.19 2.44 15.32
C VAL A 157 -4.60 2.13 16.70
N ILE A 158 -3.27 2.16 16.81
CA ILE A 158 -2.55 1.99 18.07
C ILE A 158 -2.23 3.34 18.67
N ALA A 159 -2.21 3.45 20.01
CA ALA A 159 -1.74 4.66 20.68
C ALA A 159 -0.30 4.93 20.26
N ALA A 160 0.03 6.19 19.97
CA ALA A 160 1.43 6.57 19.78
C ALA A 160 2.21 6.22 21.06
N ALA A 161 3.30 5.46 20.92
CA ALA A 161 4.18 5.18 22.04
C ALA A 161 4.71 6.52 22.57
N GLY A 162 4.19 7.01 23.71
CA GLY A 162 4.62 8.27 24.32
C GLY A 162 3.50 9.14 24.89
N THR A 163 2.22 8.87 24.62
CA THR A 163 1.14 9.59 25.29
C THR A 163 0.57 8.75 26.43
N ALA A 164 1.37 8.61 27.49
CA ALA A 164 0.80 8.23 28.79
C ALA A 164 -0.20 9.32 29.18
N PRO A 165 -1.43 8.97 29.59
CA PRO A 165 -2.36 9.96 30.13
C PRO A 165 -1.64 10.64 31.30
N ALA A 166 -1.54 11.98 31.25
CA ALA A 166 -1.06 12.74 32.37
C ALA A 166 -1.93 12.38 33.58
N SER A 167 -1.36 11.59 34.47
CA SER A 167 -2.01 11.20 35.73
C SER A 167 -2.48 12.49 36.41
N ALA A 168 -3.80 12.65 36.55
CA ALA A 168 -4.40 13.73 37.29
C ALA A 168 -3.76 13.73 38.69
N ARG A 169 -2.89 14.69 38.96
CA ARG A 169 -2.46 14.99 40.33
C ARG A 169 -3.69 15.45 41.08
N LEU A 170 -4.20 14.58 41.93
CA LEU A 170 -5.14 14.99 42.96
C LEU A 170 -4.49 16.12 43.78
N PRO A 171 -5.19 17.25 44.00
CA PRO A 171 -4.68 18.29 44.89
C PRO A 171 -4.59 17.71 46.30
N THR A 172 -3.40 17.70 46.89
CA THR A 172 -3.21 17.44 48.31
C THR A 172 -3.88 18.55 49.07
N ARG A 173 -4.94 18.16 49.80
CA ARG A 173 -5.61 19.02 50.78
C ARG A 173 -4.62 19.20 51.96
N ASN A 174 -4.11 20.41 52.13
CA ASN A 174 -3.46 20.79 53.37
C ASN A 174 -4.55 21.20 54.37
N ASP A 175 -4.64 20.48 55.47
CA ASP A 175 -5.24 20.93 56.73
C ASP A 175 -4.21 21.73 57.52
#